data_c6d782b62886fd25c2280fd3d17a92c8
#
_entry.id   c6d782b62886fd25c2280fd3d17a92c8
#
_cell.length_a   1.000
_cell.length_b   1.000
_cell.length_c   1.000
_cell.angle_alpha   90.00
_cell.angle_beta   90.00
_cell.angle_gamma   90.00
#
_symmetry.space_group_name_H-M   'P 1'
#
loop_
_entity.id
_entity.type
_entity.pdbx_description
1 polymer ?
#
loop_
_entity_poly.entity_id
_entity_poly.type
_entity_poly.pdbx_seq_one_letter_code
_entity_poly.pdbx_strand_id
1 'polypeptide(L)'
;METKKKETKHNEQSVLCEPRIELLNINCMVYLKTCIDNQFDLAIVDPPYGIGIHKMNFTQNRKGGLAKRGDYSSVGDWDKKIPEQEYWNELMRISKNQIIWGGNYFPLPQSRGWIFWDKRTEDKYNVDFADGELAWTSFDRPIRCFRWLWNGMLQQNMKNKQAR
;
A
#
# COMPACT_ATOMS: atom_id res chain seq x y z
N MET A 1 37.00 48.66 -33.20
CA MET A 1 35.64 48.17 -33.52
C MET A 1 35.44 46.88 -32.76
N GLU A 2 34.83 46.94 -31.57
CA GLU A 2 34.53 45.81 -30.73
C GLU A 2 33.06 45.40 -30.94
N THR A 3 32.85 44.21 -31.42
CA THR A 3 31.52 43.61 -31.59
C THR A 3 31.09 42.90 -30.32
N LYS A 4 30.16 43.51 -29.57
CA LYS A 4 29.49 42.89 -28.43
C LYS A 4 28.57 41.78 -28.90
N LYS A 5 28.88 40.54 -28.51
CA LYS A 5 27.95 39.40 -28.59
C LYS A 5 26.87 39.56 -27.52
N LYS A 6 25.62 39.65 -27.94
CA LYS A 6 24.46 39.53 -27.06
C LYS A 6 24.25 38.04 -26.71
N GLU A 7 24.42 37.71 -25.45
CA GLU A 7 23.94 36.43 -24.89
C GLU A 7 22.43 36.52 -24.69
N THR A 8 21.71 35.67 -25.44
CA THR A 8 20.29 35.41 -25.23
C THR A 8 20.15 34.45 -24.05
N LYS A 9 19.74 34.96 -22.90
CA LYS A 9 19.31 34.11 -21.77
C LYS A 9 18.00 33.44 -22.14
N HIS A 10 18.04 32.10 -22.36
CA HIS A 10 16.85 31.27 -22.39
C HIS A 10 16.28 31.25 -20.98
N ASN A 11 15.12 31.86 -20.82
CA ASN A 11 14.31 31.79 -19.61
C ASN A 11 13.56 30.44 -19.66
N GLU A 12 14.15 29.37 -19.10
CA GLU A 12 13.45 28.13 -18.83
C GLU A 12 12.46 28.38 -17.68
N GLN A 13 11.24 28.76 -18.04
CA GLN A 13 10.11 28.67 -17.11
C GLN A 13 9.87 27.22 -16.82
N SER A 14 10.34 26.73 -15.67
CA SER A 14 9.92 25.47 -15.10
C SER A 14 8.41 25.53 -14.89
N VAL A 15 7.67 24.88 -15.77
CA VAL A 15 6.23 24.63 -15.56
C VAL A 15 6.14 23.72 -14.34
N LEU A 16 5.89 24.31 -13.18
CA LEU A 16 5.55 23.59 -11.98
C LEU A 16 4.20 22.90 -12.26
N CYS A 17 4.25 21.62 -12.63
CA CYS A 17 3.07 20.80 -12.76
C CYS A 17 2.47 20.65 -11.37
N GLU A 18 1.31 21.27 -11.13
CA GLU A 18 0.62 21.13 -9.85
C GLU A 18 0.26 19.66 -9.62
N PRO A 19 0.45 19.13 -8.39
CA PRO A 19 0.13 17.75 -8.08
C PRO A 19 -1.36 17.50 -8.31
N ARG A 20 -1.67 16.60 -9.23
CA ARG A 20 -3.05 16.20 -9.54
C ARG A 20 -3.39 14.90 -8.82
N ILE A 21 -4.50 14.90 -8.09
CA ILE A 21 -5.09 13.70 -7.49
C ILE A 21 -6.31 13.32 -8.31
N GLU A 22 -6.38 12.06 -8.72
CA GLU A 22 -7.53 11.49 -9.42
C GLU A 22 -8.02 10.27 -8.65
N LEU A 23 -9.32 10.23 -8.33
CA LEU A 23 -9.97 9.13 -7.62
C LEU A 23 -10.94 8.43 -8.58
N LEU A 24 -10.73 7.13 -8.77
CA LEU A 24 -11.52 6.31 -9.66
C LEU A 24 -12.23 5.20 -8.86
N ASN A 25 -13.55 5.13 -8.93
CA ASN A 25 -14.35 4.03 -8.38
C ASN A 25 -14.78 3.09 -9.52
N ILE A 26 -13.86 2.26 -9.98
CA ILE A 26 -14.07 1.32 -11.08
C ILE A 26 -13.40 -0.02 -10.77
N ASN A 27 -13.75 -1.05 -11.53
CA ASN A 27 -13.02 -2.30 -11.49
C ASN A 27 -11.57 -2.06 -11.95
N CYS A 28 -10.61 -2.43 -11.11
CA CYS A 28 -9.18 -2.17 -11.38
C CYS A 28 -8.71 -2.81 -12.69
N MET A 29 -9.18 -4.02 -13.04
CA MET A 29 -8.76 -4.68 -14.29
C MET A 29 -9.23 -3.94 -15.54
N VAL A 30 -10.40 -3.28 -15.47
CA VAL A 30 -10.86 -2.42 -16.57
C VAL A 30 -9.90 -1.24 -16.74
N TYR A 31 -9.49 -0.60 -15.64
CA TYR A 31 -8.55 0.51 -15.69
C TYR A 31 -7.15 0.07 -16.13
N LEU A 32 -6.58 -0.98 -15.53
CA LEU A 32 -5.23 -1.45 -15.85
C LEU A 32 -5.05 -1.75 -17.33
N LYS A 33 -6.06 -2.35 -17.97
CA LYS A 33 -6.05 -2.65 -19.42
C LYS A 33 -6.05 -1.41 -20.32
N THR A 34 -6.46 -0.26 -19.82
CA THR A 34 -6.41 1.01 -20.58
C THR A 34 -5.08 1.72 -20.48
N CYS A 35 -4.26 1.35 -19.48
CA CYS A 35 -2.95 1.97 -19.26
C CYS A 35 -1.91 1.45 -20.25
N ILE A 36 -1.00 2.32 -20.68
CA ILE A 36 0.15 1.93 -21.47
C ILE A 36 1.27 1.35 -20.60
N ASP A 37 2.23 0.66 -21.22
CA ASP A 37 3.39 0.10 -20.52
C ASP A 37 4.20 1.20 -19.82
N ASN A 38 4.61 0.91 -18.58
CA ASN A 38 5.40 1.83 -17.74
C ASN A 38 4.78 3.23 -17.57
N GLN A 39 3.46 3.34 -17.62
CA GLN A 39 2.75 4.61 -17.45
C GLN A 39 3.03 5.26 -16.09
N PHE A 40 3.21 4.45 -15.05
CA PHE A 40 3.46 4.91 -13.69
C PHE A 40 4.91 4.63 -13.26
N ASP A 41 5.51 5.58 -12.55
CA ASP A 41 6.83 5.37 -11.96
C ASP A 41 6.79 4.40 -10.78
N LEU A 42 5.66 4.39 -10.06
CA LEU A 42 5.44 3.54 -8.89
C LEU A 42 3.97 3.15 -8.79
N ALA A 43 3.70 1.87 -8.59
CA ALA A 43 2.42 1.34 -8.14
C ALA A 43 2.52 0.91 -6.67
N ILE A 44 1.60 1.38 -5.83
CA ILE A 44 1.44 0.93 -4.45
C ILE A 44 0.07 0.29 -4.32
N VAL A 45 0.01 -0.99 -3.98
CA VAL A 45 -1.23 -1.75 -3.94
C VAL A 45 -1.37 -2.57 -2.66
N ASP A 46 -2.63 -2.75 -2.23
CA ASP A 46 -3.03 -3.57 -1.08
C ASP A 46 -4.23 -4.44 -1.50
N PRO A 47 -3.97 -5.52 -2.25
CA PRO A 47 -5.04 -6.36 -2.78
C PRO A 47 -5.56 -7.36 -1.73
N PRO A 48 -6.73 -8.00 -1.96
CA PRO A 48 -7.25 -9.04 -1.08
C PRO A 48 -6.25 -10.19 -0.89
N TYR A 49 -6.06 -10.61 0.37
CA TYR A 49 -5.07 -11.64 0.73
C TYR A 49 -5.59 -13.07 0.57
N GLY A 50 -6.89 -13.24 0.34
CA GLY A 50 -7.52 -14.56 0.22
C GLY A 50 -7.61 -15.35 1.53
N ILE A 51 -7.42 -14.69 2.66
CA ILE A 51 -7.42 -15.34 3.99
C ILE A 51 -8.81 -15.47 4.60
N GLY A 52 -9.83 -14.92 3.92
CA GLY A 52 -11.21 -15.01 4.38
C GLY A 52 -11.44 -14.34 5.74
N ILE A 53 -10.96 -13.12 5.91
CA ILE A 53 -10.99 -12.38 7.17
C ILE A 53 -12.38 -12.34 7.84
N HIS A 54 -13.46 -12.41 7.05
CA HIS A 54 -14.84 -12.46 7.54
C HIS A 54 -15.16 -13.74 8.31
N LYS A 55 -14.39 -14.83 8.11
CA LYS A 55 -14.55 -16.12 8.80
C LYS A 55 -13.68 -16.24 10.05
N MET A 56 -12.77 -15.31 10.26
CA MET A 56 -11.88 -15.35 11.42
C MET A 56 -12.65 -15.04 12.69
N ASN A 57 -12.86 -16.07 13.53
CA ASN A 57 -13.37 -15.92 14.88
C ASN A 57 -12.24 -15.39 15.77
N PHE A 58 -12.06 -14.09 15.80
CA PHE A 58 -11.19 -13.49 16.78
C PHE A 58 -11.82 -13.69 18.16
N THR A 59 -11.15 -14.24 19.11
CA THR A 59 -11.69 -14.70 20.40
C THR A 59 -12.54 -13.64 21.09
N GLN A 60 -13.84 -13.93 21.27
CA GLN A 60 -14.81 -13.06 21.91
C GLN A 60 -14.63 -12.93 23.43
N ASN A 61 -13.64 -13.58 24.04
CA ASN A 61 -13.61 -13.88 25.47
C ASN A 61 -12.60 -13.09 26.31
N ARG A 62 -12.15 -11.92 25.89
CA ARG A 62 -11.44 -11.04 26.84
C ARG A 62 -12.43 -10.15 27.57
N LYS A 63 -12.75 -10.53 28.81
CA LYS A 63 -13.40 -9.63 29.77
C LYS A 63 -12.56 -8.35 29.87
N GLY A 64 -13.12 -7.21 29.41
CA GLY A 64 -12.46 -5.91 29.50
C GLY A 64 -12.02 -5.25 28.20
N GLY A 65 -12.37 -5.78 27.03
CA GLY A 65 -12.10 -5.13 25.76
C GLY A 65 -12.93 -3.86 25.55
N LEU A 66 -12.28 -2.72 25.41
CA LEU A 66 -12.90 -1.40 25.21
C LEU A 66 -13.58 -1.21 23.83
N ALA A 67 -13.46 -2.16 22.92
CA ALA A 67 -13.99 -2.05 21.59
C ALA A 67 -14.97 -3.19 21.28
N LYS A 68 -16.21 -2.84 20.96
CA LYS A 68 -17.12 -3.75 20.25
C LYS A 68 -16.49 -4.09 18.90
N ARG A 69 -16.37 -5.37 18.64
CA ARG A 69 -15.90 -5.87 17.37
C ARG A 69 -16.89 -5.48 16.28
N GLY A 70 -16.36 -4.99 15.14
CA GLY A 70 -17.15 -4.82 13.94
C GLY A 70 -17.65 -6.19 13.47
N ASP A 71 -18.94 -6.28 13.16
CA ASP A 71 -19.49 -7.44 12.45
C ASP A 71 -19.05 -7.35 10.98
N TYR A 72 -18.08 -8.17 10.62
CA TYR A 72 -17.57 -8.25 9.25
C TYR A 72 -18.38 -9.21 8.37
N SER A 73 -19.42 -9.86 8.92
CA SER A 73 -20.25 -10.80 8.15
C SER A 73 -21.00 -10.11 7.00
N SER A 74 -21.25 -8.80 7.11
CA SER A 74 -21.91 -7.98 6.09
C SER A 74 -20.95 -7.43 5.01
N VAL A 75 -19.64 -7.57 5.19
CA VAL A 75 -18.65 -6.93 4.30
C VAL A 75 -18.45 -7.70 2.98
N GLY A 76 -19.16 -8.83 2.81
CA GLY A 76 -19.12 -9.60 1.57
C GLY A 76 -17.88 -10.46 1.39
N ASP A 77 -17.79 -11.07 0.25
CA ASP A 77 -16.83 -12.13 -0.09
C ASP A 77 -15.52 -11.60 -0.72
N TRP A 78 -15.24 -10.31 -0.55
CA TRP A 78 -14.13 -9.65 -1.25
C TRP A 78 -12.74 -10.26 -0.96
N ASP A 79 -12.53 -10.83 0.22
CA ASP A 79 -11.26 -11.44 0.62
C ASP A 79 -11.29 -12.98 0.54
N LYS A 80 -12.11 -13.56 -0.36
CA LYS A 80 -12.15 -15.02 -0.55
C LYS A 80 -11.02 -15.57 -1.40
N LYS A 81 -10.47 -14.74 -2.28
CA LYS A 81 -9.45 -15.13 -3.26
C LYS A 81 -8.41 -14.04 -3.42
N ILE A 82 -7.18 -14.46 -3.66
CA ILE A 82 -6.13 -13.57 -4.16
C ILE A 82 -6.44 -13.16 -5.60
N PRO A 83 -5.87 -12.05 -6.08
CA PRO A 83 -5.96 -11.67 -7.49
C PRO A 83 -5.43 -12.76 -8.42
N GLU A 84 -6.06 -12.89 -9.58
CA GLU A 84 -5.64 -13.82 -10.62
C GLU A 84 -4.31 -13.38 -11.25
N GLN A 85 -3.63 -14.31 -11.94
CA GLN A 85 -2.31 -14.03 -12.54
C GLN A 85 -2.33 -12.85 -13.51
N GLU A 86 -3.45 -12.62 -14.20
CA GLU A 86 -3.63 -11.50 -15.11
C GLU A 86 -3.44 -10.14 -14.41
N TYR A 87 -3.94 -10.00 -13.17
CA TYR A 87 -3.74 -8.77 -12.39
C TYR A 87 -2.26 -8.47 -12.14
N TRP A 88 -1.48 -9.47 -11.78
CA TRP A 88 -0.05 -9.31 -11.53
C TRP A 88 0.70 -8.93 -12.81
N ASN A 89 0.35 -9.57 -13.93
CA ASN A 89 0.95 -9.26 -15.24
C ASN A 89 0.68 -7.81 -15.64
N GLU A 90 -0.57 -7.36 -15.49
CA GLU A 90 -0.94 -5.98 -15.80
C GLU A 90 -0.28 -4.97 -14.86
N LEU A 91 -0.24 -5.24 -13.54
CA LEU A 91 0.41 -4.37 -12.58
C LEU A 91 1.89 -4.16 -12.90
N MET A 92 2.60 -5.24 -13.23
CA MET A 92 4.02 -5.19 -13.62
C MET A 92 4.22 -4.48 -14.96
N ARG A 93 3.28 -4.62 -15.90
CA ARG A 93 3.34 -3.98 -17.21
C ARG A 93 3.22 -2.46 -17.13
N ILE A 94 2.25 -1.96 -16.35
CA ILE A 94 1.91 -0.54 -16.33
C ILE A 94 2.82 0.29 -15.43
N SER A 95 3.64 -0.32 -14.59
CA SER A 95 4.45 0.42 -13.61
C SER A 95 5.91 -0.02 -13.61
N LYS A 96 6.81 0.97 -13.49
CA LYS A 96 8.26 0.73 -13.45
C LYS A 96 8.71 0.06 -12.15
N ASN A 97 8.05 0.43 -11.03
CA ASN A 97 8.34 -0.11 -9.70
C ASN A 97 7.03 -0.42 -8.97
N GLN A 98 7.08 -1.36 -8.03
CA GLN A 98 5.93 -1.80 -7.27
C GLN A 98 6.24 -1.91 -5.77
N ILE A 99 5.22 -1.60 -4.96
CA ILE A 99 5.13 -1.93 -3.53
C ILE A 99 3.80 -2.65 -3.33
N ILE A 100 3.85 -3.90 -2.88
CA ILE A 100 2.67 -4.78 -2.78
C ILE A 100 2.52 -5.23 -1.33
N TRP A 101 1.56 -4.65 -0.62
CA TRP A 101 1.23 -5.05 0.74
C TRP A 101 0.66 -6.47 0.76
N GLY A 102 0.96 -7.22 1.81
CA GLY A 102 0.60 -8.62 1.88
C GLY A 102 1.37 -9.52 0.91
N GLY A 103 2.54 -9.07 0.43
CA GLY A 103 3.33 -9.79 -0.57
C GLY A 103 3.66 -11.24 -0.22
N ASN A 104 3.62 -11.59 1.06
CA ASN A 104 3.80 -12.97 1.56
C ASN A 104 2.61 -13.91 1.25
N TYR A 105 1.47 -13.38 0.80
CA TYR A 105 0.28 -14.17 0.43
C TYR A 105 0.21 -14.44 -1.09
N PHE A 106 1.09 -13.84 -1.89
CA PHE A 106 0.97 -13.83 -3.34
C PHE A 106 2.14 -14.55 -4.03
N PRO A 107 1.93 -15.13 -5.22
CA PRO A 107 2.97 -15.78 -6.02
C PRO A 107 3.85 -14.74 -6.74
N LEU A 108 4.53 -13.88 -5.99
CA LEU A 108 5.38 -12.83 -6.53
C LEU A 108 6.79 -13.35 -6.80
N PRO A 109 7.54 -12.71 -7.73
CA PRO A 109 8.95 -13.04 -7.95
C PRO A 109 9.78 -12.86 -6.69
N GLN A 110 10.91 -13.53 -6.62
CA GLN A 110 11.88 -13.28 -5.55
C GLN A 110 12.34 -11.82 -5.57
N SER A 111 12.40 -11.21 -4.39
CA SER A 111 12.94 -9.86 -4.21
C SER A 111 13.80 -9.77 -2.97
N ARG A 112 14.84 -8.95 -3.05
CA ARG A 112 15.65 -8.54 -1.89
C ARG A 112 14.98 -7.42 -1.11
N GLY A 113 14.11 -6.66 -1.77
CA GLY A 113 13.44 -5.47 -1.24
C GLY A 113 12.14 -5.81 -0.56
N TRP A 114 12.13 -5.76 0.76
CA TRP A 114 10.90 -5.88 1.56
C TRP A 114 10.77 -4.70 2.52
N ILE A 115 9.53 -4.34 2.81
CA ILE A 115 9.20 -3.40 3.87
C ILE A 115 8.48 -4.18 4.96
N PHE A 116 8.94 -4.06 6.20
CA PHE A 116 8.25 -4.56 7.37
C PHE A 116 7.68 -3.39 8.17
N TRP A 117 6.37 -3.33 8.28
CA TRP A 117 5.69 -2.39 9.15
C TRP A 117 5.43 -3.04 10.49
N ASP A 118 6.23 -2.66 11.51
CA ASP A 118 6.04 -3.08 12.90
C ASP A 118 4.94 -2.21 13.54
N LYS A 119 3.81 -2.85 13.86
CA LYS A 119 2.62 -2.20 14.45
C LYS A 119 2.62 -2.21 15.97
N ARG A 120 3.64 -2.80 16.60
CA ARG A 120 3.68 -3.01 18.05
C ARG A 120 4.08 -1.74 18.80
N THR A 121 3.59 -1.64 20.05
CA THR A 121 4.21 -0.84 21.10
C THR A 121 5.20 -1.69 21.86
N GLU A 122 6.24 -1.09 22.46
CA GLU A 122 7.30 -1.78 23.19
C GLU A 122 6.80 -2.71 24.30
N ASP A 123 5.60 -2.46 24.83
CA ASP A 123 5.08 -3.12 26.03
C ASP A 123 3.94 -4.12 25.81
N LYS A 124 3.53 -4.42 24.58
CA LYS A 124 2.33 -5.26 24.34
C LYS A 124 2.60 -6.40 23.38
N TYR A 125 3.05 -7.49 23.93
CA TYR A 125 2.99 -8.83 23.35
C TYR A 125 1.65 -9.46 23.72
N ASN A 126 1.06 -10.27 22.81
CA ASN A 126 -0.19 -11.03 23.00
C ASN A 126 -1.50 -10.30 22.65
N VAL A 127 -1.62 -9.88 21.40
CA VAL A 127 -2.92 -9.59 20.79
C VAL A 127 -3.12 -10.57 19.64
N ASP A 128 -4.38 -10.90 19.36
CA ASP A 128 -4.75 -11.83 18.26
C ASP A 128 -4.48 -11.25 16.84
N PHE A 129 -3.89 -10.07 16.76
CA PHE A 129 -3.53 -9.40 15.51
C PHE A 129 -2.06 -9.61 15.20
N ALA A 130 -1.71 -9.61 13.91
CA ALA A 130 -0.34 -9.68 13.47
C ALA A 130 0.50 -8.54 14.06
N ASP A 131 1.72 -8.87 14.48
CA ASP A 131 2.69 -7.91 15.00
C ASP A 131 3.11 -6.85 13.98
N GLY A 132 2.96 -7.15 12.71
CA GLY A 132 3.29 -6.25 11.61
C GLY A 132 2.77 -6.75 10.27
N GLU A 133 3.05 -5.99 9.24
CA GLU A 133 2.72 -6.30 7.86
C GLU A 133 3.96 -6.27 6.98
N LEU A 134 3.95 -7.11 5.95
CA LEU A 134 5.02 -7.19 4.97
C LEU A 134 4.55 -6.60 3.63
N ALA A 135 5.37 -5.75 3.05
CA ALA A 135 5.20 -5.36 1.65
C ALA A 135 6.38 -5.89 0.82
N TRP A 136 6.06 -6.61 -0.25
CA TRP A 136 7.00 -6.95 -1.30
C TRP A 136 7.31 -5.69 -2.13
N THR A 137 8.56 -5.53 -2.56
CA THR A 137 8.92 -4.45 -3.47
C THR A 137 9.76 -4.96 -4.64
N SER A 138 9.64 -4.31 -5.80
CA SER A 138 10.49 -4.59 -6.96
C SER A 138 11.90 -3.97 -6.85
N PHE A 139 12.14 -3.16 -5.81
CA PHE A 139 13.42 -2.50 -5.65
C PHE A 139 14.54 -3.46 -5.24
N ASP A 140 15.69 -3.41 -5.90
CA ASP A 140 16.89 -4.11 -5.46
C ASP A 140 17.57 -3.37 -4.29
N ARG A 141 16.94 -3.45 -3.11
CA ARG A 141 17.36 -2.79 -1.89
C ARG A 141 17.29 -3.77 -0.70
N PRO A 142 18.06 -3.54 0.38
CA PRO A 142 17.88 -4.30 1.62
C PRO A 142 16.50 -4.09 2.22
N ILE A 143 16.05 -5.08 2.99
CA ILE A 143 14.82 -5.00 3.80
C ILE A 143 14.86 -3.74 4.67
N ARG A 144 13.72 -3.07 4.77
CA ARG A 144 13.53 -1.90 5.63
C ARG A 144 12.41 -2.17 6.62
N CYS A 145 12.62 -1.74 7.85
CA CYS A 145 11.63 -1.78 8.91
C CYS A 145 11.28 -0.36 9.31
N PHE A 146 10.00 -0.08 9.49
CA PHE A 146 9.55 1.10 10.20
C PHE A 146 8.54 0.70 11.27
N ARG A 147 8.54 1.44 12.38
CA ARG A 147 7.63 1.21 13.48
C ARG A 147 6.63 2.35 13.55
N TRP A 148 5.37 2.01 13.53
CA TRP A 148 4.28 2.96 13.67
C TRP A 148 3.06 2.25 14.22
N LEU A 149 2.65 2.64 15.43
CA LEU A 149 1.49 2.02 16.05
C LEU A 149 0.22 2.36 15.27
N TRP A 150 -0.37 1.35 14.68
CA TRP A 150 -1.68 1.40 14.09
C TRP A 150 -2.41 0.08 14.31
N ASN A 151 -3.25 0.06 15.34
CA ASN A 151 -4.06 -1.10 15.67
C ASN A 151 -5.53 -0.69 15.73
N GLY A 152 -6.09 -0.36 14.58
CA GLY A 152 -7.45 0.09 14.43
C GLY A 152 -7.78 1.33 15.26
N MET A 153 -8.23 1.13 16.50
CA MET A 153 -8.59 2.24 17.39
C MET A 153 -7.39 2.90 18.07
N LEU A 154 -6.28 2.19 18.21
CA LEU A 154 -5.04 2.71 18.79
C LEU A 154 -4.10 3.17 17.68
N GLN A 155 -3.69 4.41 17.75
CA GLN A 155 -2.78 5.04 16.77
C GLN A 155 -1.63 5.71 17.52
N GLN A 156 -0.48 5.85 16.87
CA GLN A 156 0.71 6.49 17.41
C GLN A 156 0.41 7.90 17.96
N ASN A 157 -0.44 8.64 17.29
CA ASN A 157 -0.86 9.97 17.71
C ASN A 157 -2.36 10.00 17.96
N MET A 158 -2.77 9.74 19.21
CA MET A 158 -4.18 9.75 19.60
C MET A 158 -4.82 11.14 19.64
N LYS A 159 -4.02 12.22 19.72
CA LYS A 159 -4.53 13.61 19.68
C LYS A 159 -5.02 13.99 18.28
N ASN A 160 -4.34 13.48 17.25
CA ASN A 160 -4.66 13.72 15.84
C ASN A 160 -5.12 12.41 15.18
N LYS A 161 -6.06 11.73 15.84
CA LYS A 161 -6.59 10.46 15.34
C LYS A 161 -7.21 10.63 13.96
N GLN A 162 -6.68 9.89 12.99
CA GLN A 162 -7.24 9.85 11.64
C GLN A 162 -8.52 9.02 11.64
N ALA A 163 -9.54 9.49 10.94
CA ALA A 163 -10.74 8.71 10.70
C ALA A 163 -10.41 7.45 9.87
N ARG A 164 -11.19 6.41 10.11
CA ARG A 164 -11.17 5.20 9.30
C ARG A 164 -11.97 5.40 8.06
#